data_817c924dcca5071a683ab2e54c61ba91
#
_entry.id   817c924dcca5071a683ab2e54c61ba91
#
_cell.length_a   1.000
_cell.length_b   1.000
_cell.length_c   1.000
_cell.angle_alpha   90.00
_cell.angle_beta   90.00
_cell.angle_gamma   90.00
#
_symmetry.space_group_name_H-M   'P 1'
#
loop_
_entity.id
_entity.type
_entity.pdbx_description
1 polymer ?
#
loop_
_entity_poly.entity_id
_entity_poly.type
_entity_poly.pdbx_seq_one_letter_code
_entity_poly.pdbx_strand_id
1 'polypeptide(L)'
;WPRDKADTPDGVRRQKESLIRILDRLQADGYNTVFLQLRHSGTVIYPSDYEPLSTRIAGEGFFRDYDPVRFAIEACHERGLSLHAWFVTYPLSSSKRYPHPILSDHPGWAIPHKGSHHLDPGNPEVRTYIAHLATDLVRRYPVDGIHFDYFRYPEGAEHFADGASYARYGEGFSSKADWRRNNLTLQLREVRDSLQHLGAHTLVSVAPLGKLRKIADLGRPHGWTAYESVYQDPETWGREGLVDFIVPMMYYRDNLYSPFLREWKERVERYIPVVAGLAPYRVEETGWPESVIKEQIDEER
;
A
#
# COMPACT_ATOMS: atom_id res chain seq x y z
N TRP A 1 5.98 7.95 -10.74
CA TRP A 1 5.35 8.49 -11.95
C TRP A 1 6.24 9.54 -12.60
N PRO A 2 6.25 9.64 -13.94
CA PRO A 2 7.02 10.69 -14.62
C PRO A 2 6.68 12.10 -14.14
N ARG A 3 7.68 12.98 -14.10
CA ARG A 3 7.52 14.35 -13.55
C ARG A 3 6.72 15.30 -14.45
N ASP A 4 6.65 15.01 -15.75
CA ASP A 4 5.91 15.82 -16.70
C ASP A 4 4.42 15.75 -16.45
N LYS A 5 3.73 16.91 -16.49
CA LYS A 5 2.28 16.96 -16.44
C LYS A 5 1.69 16.70 -17.82
N ALA A 6 0.63 15.92 -17.88
CA ALA A 6 -0.06 15.61 -19.13
C ALA A 6 -1.25 16.56 -19.35
N ASP A 7 -1.03 17.87 -19.22
CA ASP A 7 -2.03 18.93 -19.41
C ASP A 7 -2.02 19.52 -20.84
N THR A 8 -1.08 19.10 -21.65
CA THR A 8 -0.94 19.45 -23.05
C THR A 8 -0.55 18.22 -23.87
N PRO A 9 -0.79 18.20 -25.21
CA PRO A 9 -0.35 17.08 -26.07
C PRO A 9 1.15 16.80 -25.95
N ASP A 10 1.98 17.84 -25.85
CA ASP A 10 3.41 17.71 -25.68
C ASP A 10 3.79 17.18 -24.29
N GLY A 11 3.07 17.59 -23.24
CA GLY A 11 3.21 17.04 -21.89
C GLY A 11 2.87 15.55 -21.85
N VAL A 12 1.79 15.13 -22.50
CA VAL A 12 1.41 13.70 -22.66
C VAL A 12 2.54 12.92 -23.34
N ARG A 13 3.08 13.44 -24.44
CA ARG A 13 4.18 12.81 -25.17
C ARG A 13 5.39 12.61 -24.26
N ARG A 14 5.85 13.67 -23.58
CA ARG A 14 7.01 13.59 -22.66
C ARG A 14 6.76 12.63 -21.50
N GLN A 15 5.56 12.61 -20.95
CA GLN A 15 5.21 11.70 -19.88
C GLN A 15 5.30 10.24 -20.34
N LYS A 16 4.76 9.92 -21.52
CA LYS A 16 4.85 8.58 -22.13
C LYS A 16 6.31 8.18 -22.38
N GLU A 17 7.09 9.04 -23.05
CA GLU A 17 8.51 8.78 -23.33
C GLU A 17 9.32 8.56 -22.05
N SER A 18 9.04 9.33 -21.02
CA SER A 18 9.71 9.21 -19.73
C SER A 18 9.38 7.88 -19.03
N LEU A 19 8.11 7.47 -19.05
CA LEU A 19 7.72 6.16 -18.51
C LEU A 19 8.37 5.01 -19.29
N ILE A 20 8.34 5.05 -20.61
CA ILE A 20 8.97 4.04 -21.47
C ILE A 20 10.46 3.88 -21.12
N ARG A 21 11.22 4.97 -21.02
CA ARG A 21 12.65 4.88 -20.64
C ARG A 21 12.87 4.21 -19.28
N ILE A 22 11.99 4.46 -18.31
CA ILE A 22 12.06 3.81 -16.99
C ILE A 22 11.82 2.31 -17.14
N LEU A 23 10.75 1.92 -17.86
CA LEU A 23 10.40 0.52 -18.04
C LEU A 23 11.43 -0.26 -18.85
N ASP A 24 11.99 0.34 -19.90
CA ASP A 24 13.09 -0.27 -20.70
C ASP A 24 14.30 -0.59 -19.80
N ARG A 25 14.65 0.35 -18.91
CA ARG A 25 15.73 0.13 -17.96
C ARG A 25 15.40 -0.98 -16.96
N LEU A 26 14.20 -0.98 -16.38
CA LEU A 26 13.79 -2.02 -15.44
C LEU A 26 13.82 -3.40 -16.10
N GLN A 27 13.33 -3.53 -17.34
CA GLN A 27 13.41 -4.76 -18.10
C GLN A 27 14.87 -5.20 -18.31
N ALA A 28 15.74 -4.28 -18.76
CA ALA A 28 17.15 -4.58 -18.99
C ALA A 28 17.89 -4.98 -17.70
N ASP A 29 17.52 -4.41 -16.56
CA ASP A 29 18.08 -4.73 -15.25
C ASP A 29 17.47 -6.03 -14.63
N GLY A 30 16.54 -6.71 -15.34
CA GLY A 30 15.97 -8.00 -14.94
C GLY A 30 14.82 -7.93 -13.94
N TYR A 31 14.20 -6.78 -13.75
CA TYR A 31 12.97 -6.67 -12.97
C TYR A 31 11.81 -7.33 -13.71
N ASN A 32 10.82 -7.82 -12.95
CA ASN A 32 9.63 -8.49 -13.50
C ASN A 32 8.31 -7.85 -13.05
N THR A 33 8.33 -6.96 -12.07
CA THR A 33 7.12 -6.37 -11.48
C THR A 33 7.33 -4.89 -11.17
N VAL A 34 6.30 -4.09 -11.46
CA VAL A 34 6.25 -2.66 -11.17
C VAL A 34 5.09 -2.38 -10.21
N PHE A 35 5.36 -1.79 -9.07
CA PHE A 35 4.35 -1.23 -8.18
C PHE A 35 4.14 0.24 -8.54
N LEU A 36 3.05 0.55 -9.25
CA LEU A 36 2.72 1.91 -9.68
C LEU A 36 1.68 2.53 -8.77
N GLN A 37 2.02 3.65 -8.11
CA GLN A 37 1.10 4.33 -7.20
C GLN A 37 -0.07 4.96 -7.96
N LEU A 38 -1.24 4.34 -7.87
CA LEU A 38 -2.49 4.78 -8.51
C LEU A 38 -3.40 5.54 -7.56
N ARG A 39 -3.26 5.33 -6.25
CA ARG A 39 -4.03 6.02 -5.21
C ARG A 39 -3.12 6.58 -4.12
N HIS A 40 -3.29 7.85 -3.80
CA HIS A 40 -2.55 8.53 -2.72
C HIS A 40 -3.41 9.58 -2.04
N SER A 41 -3.48 9.55 -0.71
CA SER A 41 -4.20 10.54 0.12
C SER A 41 -5.66 10.76 -0.30
N GLY A 42 -6.36 9.69 -0.68
CA GLY A 42 -7.75 9.75 -1.13
C GLY A 42 -7.95 10.34 -2.52
N THR A 43 -6.91 10.38 -3.35
CA THR A 43 -7.02 10.78 -4.76
C THR A 43 -6.43 9.70 -5.66
N VAL A 44 -6.95 9.59 -6.87
CA VAL A 44 -6.56 8.60 -7.86
C VAL A 44 -6.05 9.23 -9.15
N ILE A 45 -5.34 8.46 -9.97
CA ILE A 45 -4.82 8.89 -11.27
C ILE A 45 -5.56 8.27 -12.45
N TYR A 46 -6.79 7.82 -12.21
CA TYR A 46 -7.70 7.23 -13.19
C TYR A 46 -9.14 7.71 -12.94
N PRO A 47 -10.05 7.67 -13.93
CA PRO A 47 -11.46 7.98 -13.71
C PRO A 47 -12.07 7.04 -12.66
N SER A 48 -12.62 7.60 -11.59
CA SER A 48 -13.25 6.85 -10.50
C SER A 48 -14.57 7.51 -10.13
N ASP A 49 -15.56 6.67 -9.80
CA ASP A 49 -16.85 7.12 -9.28
C ASP A 49 -16.81 7.36 -7.76
N TYR A 50 -15.67 7.04 -7.11
CA TYR A 50 -15.50 7.05 -5.66
C TYR A 50 -14.57 8.15 -5.16
N GLU A 51 -13.51 8.47 -5.90
CA GLU A 51 -12.47 9.40 -5.44
C GLU A 51 -12.11 10.44 -6.50
N PRO A 52 -11.77 11.67 -6.07
CA PRO A 52 -11.37 12.73 -6.98
C PRO A 52 -10.03 12.43 -7.66
N LEU A 53 -9.88 12.96 -8.86
CA LEU A 53 -8.64 12.88 -9.61
C LEU A 53 -7.52 13.68 -8.92
N SER A 54 -6.33 13.12 -8.94
CA SER A 54 -5.13 13.80 -8.47
C SER A 54 -4.73 14.92 -9.44
N THR A 55 -4.70 16.16 -8.95
CA THR A 55 -4.22 17.32 -9.73
C THR A 55 -2.71 17.32 -9.97
N ARG A 56 -1.97 16.35 -9.40
CA ARG A 56 -0.51 16.27 -9.55
C ARG A 56 -0.08 15.81 -10.94
N ILE A 57 -0.90 15.03 -11.63
CA ILE A 57 -0.55 14.39 -12.90
C ILE A 57 -1.02 15.20 -14.09
N ALA A 58 -2.19 15.83 -14.00
CA ALA A 58 -2.81 16.52 -15.12
C ALA A 58 -3.84 17.56 -14.68
N GLY A 59 -4.24 18.41 -15.62
CA GLY A 59 -5.36 19.34 -15.47
C GLY A 59 -6.72 18.73 -15.85
N GLU A 60 -7.77 19.56 -15.82
CA GLU A 60 -9.11 19.21 -16.29
C GLU A 60 -9.07 18.78 -17.78
N GLY A 61 -9.77 17.71 -18.10
CA GLY A 61 -9.82 17.18 -19.48
C GLY A 61 -8.75 16.15 -19.83
N PHE A 62 -7.86 15.83 -18.91
CA PHE A 62 -6.74 14.91 -19.07
C PHE A 62 -7.11 13.56 -19.72
N PHE A 63 -8.25 12.98 -19.33
CA PHE A 63 -8.64 11.65 -19.78
C PHE A 63 -9.41 11.60 -21.12
N ARG A 64 -9.58 12.72 -21.82
CA ARG A 64 -10.27 12.71 -23.11
C ARG A 64 -9.53 11.90 -24.16
N ASP A 65 -8.21 12.11 -24.21
CA ASP A 65 -7.34 11.57 -25.26
C ASP A 65 -6.20 10.70 -24.71
N TYR A 66 -6.10 10.55 -23.39
CA TYR A 66 -5.03 9.80 -22.74
C TYR A 66 -5.45 9.22 -21.39
N ASP A 67 -5.34 7.91 -21.28
CA ASP A 67 -5.47 7.17 -20.02
C ASP A 67 -4.08 6.71 -19.55
N PRO A 68 -3.50 7.34 -18.51
CA PRO A 68 -2.14 7.02 -18.07
C PRO A 68 -2.02 5.63 -17.48
N VAL A 69 -3.08 5.11 -16.84
CA VAL A 69 -3.06 3.79 -16.22
C VAL A 69 -3.10 2.70 -17.29
N ARG A 70 -3.99 2.82 -18.27
CA ARG A 70 -4.03 1.91 -19.41
C ARG A 70 -2.72 1.88 -20.17
N PHE A 71 -2.17 3.07 -20.48
CA PHE A 71 -0.86 3.18 -21.14
C PHE A 71 0.25 2.51 -20.33
N ALA A 72 0.28 2.69 -19.00
CA ALA A 72 1.30 2.08 -18.15
C ALA A 72 1.19 0.55 -18.12
N ILE A 73 -0.03 0.00 -18.07
CA ILE A 73 -0.26 -1.45 -18.11
C ILE A 73 0.22 -2.03 -19.44
N GLU A 74 -0.22 -1.46 -20.56
CA GLU A 74 0.18 -1.89 -21.90
C GLU A 74 1.71 -1.84 -22.06
N ALA A 75 2.34 -0.74 -21.67
CA ALA A 75 3.78 -0.57 -21.75
C ALA A 75 4.56 -1.55 -20.84
N CYS A 76 4.03 -1.91 -19.67
CA CYS A 76 4.60 -2.96 -18.83
C CYS A 76 4.48 -4.34 -19.50
N HIS A 77 3.29 -4.71 -19.94
CA HIS A 77 3.02 -6.02 -20.55
C HIS A 77 3.83 -6.24 -21.82
N GLU A 78 4.01 -5.22 -22.68
CA GLU A 78 4.90 -5.29 -23.85
C GLU A 78 6.35 -5.64 -23.50
N ARG A 79 6.77 -5.42 -22.23
CA ARG A 79 8.10 -5.69 -21.71
C ARG A 79 8.17 -6.94 -20.83
N GLY A 80 7.08 -7.69 -20.72
CA GLY A 80 7.00 -8.83 -19.81
C GLY A 80 7.05 -8.43 -18.33
N LEU A 81 6.70 -7.18 -18.00
CA LEU A 81 6.60 -6.68 -16.64
C LEU A 81 5.15 -6.77 -16.16
N SER A 82 4.92 -7.30 -14.97
CA SER A 82 3.65 -7.20 -14.26
C SER A 82 3.47 -5.80 -13.67
N LEU A 83 2.23 -5.26 -13.73
CA LEU A 83 1.89 -4.01 -13.08
C LEU A 83 0.94 -4.23 -11.91
N HIS A 84 1.40 -3.91 -10.71
CA HIS A 84 0.60 -3.91 -9.50
C HIS A 84 0.18 -2.48 -9.12
N ALA A 85 -1.11 -2.28 -8.93
CA ALA A 85 -1.68 -1.02 -8.49
C ALA A 85 -1.34 -0.75 -7.02
N TRP A 86 -0.48 0.22 -6.75
CA TRP A 86 -0.11 0.59 -5.39
C TRP A 86 -1.13 1.59 -4.81
N PHE A 87 -1.81 1.16 -3.73
CA PHE A 87 -2.81 1.91 -2.99
C PHE A 87 -2.29 2.32 -1.61
N VAL A 88 -2.16 3.63 -1.36
CA VAL A 88 -2.04 4.17 0.00
C VAL A 88 -3.43 4.16 0.63
N THR A 89 -3.69 3.22 1.55
CA THR A 89 -5.03 2.76 1.89
C THR A 89 -5.83 3.72 2.77
N TYR A 90 -5.37 4.01 3.98
CA TYR A 90 -6.18 4.76 4.96
C TYR A 90 -5.91 6.27 5.05
N PRO A 91 -4.69 6.79 4.79
CA PRO A 91 -4.43 8.21 4.85
C PRO A 91 -5.25 9.01 3.83
N LEU A 92 -5.84 10.13 4.30
CA LEU A 92 -6.52 11.12 3.47
C LEU A 92 -5.71 12.43 3.43
N SER A 93 -6.03 13.30 2.48
CA SER A 93 -5.39 14.61 2.36
C SER A 93 -5.61 15.47 3.61
N SER A 94 -4.54 16.14 4.05
CA SER A 94 -4.60 17.16 5.10
C SER A 94 -4.90 18.57 4.57
N SER A 95 -5.16 18.71 3.28
CA SER A 95 -5.39 20.02 2.65
C SER A 95 -6.66 20.69 3.18
N LYS A 96 -6.49 21.80 3.88
CA LYS A 96 -7.62 22.66 4.27
C LYS A 96 -8.24 23.42 3.09
N ARG A 97 -7.46 23.63 2.02
CA ARG A 97 -7.91 24.35 0.82
C ARG A 97 -8.79 23.47 -0.08
N TYR A 98 -8.49 22.16 -0.08
CA TYR A 98 -9.23 21.16 -0.86
C TYR A 98 -9.51 19.96 0.06
N PRO A 99 -10.50 20.08 0.95
CA PRO A 99 -10.88 18.97 1.82
C PRO A 99 -11.42 17.82 0.97
N HIS A 100 -11.10 16.60 1.38
CA HIS A 100 -11.60 15.43 0.68
C HIS A 100 -13.12 15.34 0.83
N PRO A 101 -13.90 15.05 -0.25
CA PRO A 101 -15.38 15.01 -0.19
C PRO A 101 -15.93 14.08 0.89
N ILE A 102 -15.26 12.96 1.15
CA ILE A 102 -15.67 11.98 2.15
C ILE A 102 -15.82 12.58 3.57
N LEU A 103 -15.13 13.69 3.86
CA LEU A 103 -15.22 14.36 5.17
C LEU A 103 -16.58 15.05 5.37
N SER A 104 -17.20 15.51 4.29
CA SER A 104 -18.55 16.10 4.31
C SER A 104 -19.63 15.05 4.08
N ASP A 105 -19.40 14.13 3.16
CA ASP A 105 -20.41 13.19 2.68
C ASP A 105 -20.62 12.04 3.66
N HIS A 106 -19.55 11.65 4.39
CA HIS A 106 -19.54 10.58 5.37
C HIS A 106 -18.86 11.01 6.68
N PRO A 107 -19.50 11.91 7.46
CA PRO A 107 -18.96 12.32 8.77
C PRO A 107 -18.79 11.09 9.68
N GLY A 108 -17.59 10.87 10.19
CA GLY A 108 -17.28 9.71 11.02
C GLY A 108 -16.57 8.56 10.31
N TRP A 109 -16.37 8.61 8.98
CA TRP A 109 -15.51 7.66 8.28
C TRP A 109 -14.02 7.95 8.46
N ALA A 110 -13.67 9.20 8.72
CA ALA A 110 -12.30 9.63 8.91
C ALA A 110 -12.08 10.32 10.26
N ILE A 111 -10.97 10.00 10.88
CA ILE A 111 -10.56 10.50 12.19
C ILE A 111 -9.38 11.46 12.01
N PRO A 112 -9.44 12.69 12.57
CA PRO A 112 -8.29 13.59 12.61
C PRO A 112 -7.14 12.98 13.42
N HIS A 113 -5.94 12.96 12.87
CA HIS A 113 -4.76 12.47 13.56
C HIS A 113 -3.50 13.20 13.07
N LYS A 114 -2.73 13.82 14.00
CA LYS A 114 -1.46 14.51 13.72
C LYS A 114 -1.51 15.48 12.52
N GLY A 115 -2.58 16.27 12.43
CA GLY A 115 -2.73 17.30 11.39
C GLY A 115 -3.21 16.80 10.02
N SER A 116 -3.55 15.52 9.90
CA SER A 116 -4.19 14.92 8.72
C SER A 116 -5.45 14.17 9.10
N HIS A 117 -6.12 13.53 8.13
CA HIS A 117 -7.23 12.63 8.37
C HIS A 117 -6.82 11.20 7.98
N HIS A 118 -7.37 10.25 8.71
CA HIS A 118 -7.15 8.84 8.49
C HIS A 118 -8.49 8.14 8.48
N LEU A 119 -8.79 7.37 7.44
CA LEU A 119 -9.99 6.54 7.41
C LEU A 119 -9.97 5.56 8.60
N ASP A 120 -11.11 5.37 9.24
CA ASP A 120 -11.23 4.49 10.41
C ASP A 120 -11.37 3.03 10.01
N PRO A 121 -10.35 2.18 10.20
CA PRO A 121 -10.44 0.75 9.86
C PRO A 121 -11.49 0.01 10.72
N GLY A 122 -11.87 0.60 11.86
CA GLY A 122 -12.89 0.07 12.76
C GLY A 122 -14.32 0.26 12.26
N ASN A 123 -14.54 1.12 11.28
CA ASN A 123 -15.86 1.34 10.69
C ASN A 123 -16.13 0.35 9.54
N PRO A 124 -17.17 -0.50 9.62
CA PRO A 124 -17.53 -1.44 8.55
C PRO A 124 -17.78 -0.77 7.19
N GLU A 125 -18.40 0.41 7.17
CA GLU A 125 -18.68 1.15 5.93
C GLU A 125 -17.39 1.59 5.22
N VAL A 126 -16.34 1.93 5.99
CA VAL A 126 -15.02 2.23 5.43
C VAL A 126 -14.40 0.98 4.80
N ARG A 127 -14.57 -0.19 5.41
CA ARG A 127 -14.06 -1.43 4.82
C ARG A 127 -14.73 -1.75 3.49
N THR A 128 -16.06 -1.63 3.44
CA THR A 128 -16.81 -1.82 2.21
C THR A 128 -16.40 -0.80 1.13
N TYR A 129 -16.18 0.45 1.52
CA TYR A 129 -15.68 1.49 0.61
C TYR A 129 -14.32 1.14 0.00
N ILE A 130 -13.35 0.69 0.80
CA ILE A 130 -12.03 0.28 0.31
C ILE A 130 -12.14 -0.95 -0.62
N ALA A 131 -13.02 -1.91 -0.31
CA ALA A 131 -13.26 -3.05 -1.20
C ALA A 131 -13.88 -2.62 -2.54
N HIS A 132 -14.79 -1.63 -2.53
CA HIS A 132 -15.35 -1.05 -3.76
C HIS A 132 -14.28 -0.33 -4.59
N LEU A 133 -13.36 0.42 -3.98
CA LEU A 133 -12.23 1.03 -4.69
C LEU A 133 -11.39 -0.01 -5.42
N ALA A 134 -11.07 -1.12 -4.74
CA ALA A 134 -10.29 -2.21 -5.33
C ALA A 134 -11.02 -2.86 -6.51
N THR A 135 -12.31 -3.15 -6.36
CA THR A 135 -13.12 -3.77 -7.43
C THR A 135 -13.38 -2.82 -8.60
N ASP A 136 -13.59 -1.52 -8.35
CA ASP A 136 -13.74 -0.53 -9.41
C ASP A 136 -12.48 -0.46 -10.28
N LEU A 137 -11.30 -0.43 -9.66
CA LEU A 137 -10.04 -0.45 -10.40
C LEU A 137 -9.92 -1.71 -11.29
N VAL A 138 -10.16 -2.90 -10.73
CA VAL A 138 -9.99 -4.17 -11.44
C VAL A 138 -11.02 -4.33 -12.57
N ARG A 139 -12.22 -3.78 -12.42
CA ARG A 139 -13.20 -3.73 -13.52
C ARG A 139 -12.75 -2.84 -14.68
N ARG A 140 -12.05 -1.77 -14.40
CA ARG A 140 -11.60 -0.79 -15.39
C ARG A 140 -10.32 -1.19 -16.08
N TYR A 141 -9.42 -1.89 -15.37
CA TYR A 141 -8.05 -2.12 -15.80
C TYR A 141 -7.58 -3.55 -15.52
N PRO A 142 -6.92 -4.19 -16.49
CA PRO A 142 -6.33 -5.52 -16.31
C PRO A 142 -4.98 -5.44 -15.56
N VAL A 143 -5.01 -4.91 -14.33
CA VAL A 143 -3.82 -4.91 -13.45
C VAL A 143 -3.52 -6.32 -12.99
N ASP A 144 -2.24 -6.67 -12.88
CA ASP A 144 -1.80 -7.99 -12.43
C ASP A 144 -1.96 -8.18 -10.91
N GLY A 145 -1.93 -7.07 -10.17
CA GLY A 145 -2.10 -7.09 -8.73
C GLY A 145 -2.57 -5.76 -8.14
N ILE A 146 -3.03 -5.82 -6.89
CA ILE A 146 -3.23 -4.65 -6.02
C ILE A 146 -2.28 -4.79 -4.83
N HIS A 147 -1.54 -3.72 -4.56
CA HIS A 147 -0.60 -3.63 -3.47
C HIS A 147 -1.03 -2.56 -2.47
N PHE A 148 -1.44 -2.99 -1.27
CA PHE A 148 -1.90 -2.11 -0.21
C PHE A 148 -0.74 -1.63 0.65
N ASP A 149 -0.47 -0.33 0.62
CA ASP A 149 0.45 0.37 1.50
C ASP A 149 -0.33 1.21 2.52
N TYR A 150 0.34 1.58 3.63
CA TYR A 150 -0.33 2.22 4.77
C TYR A 150 -1.59 1.45 5.22
N PHE A 151 -1.56 0.14 5.02
CA PHE A 151 -2.62 -0.78 5.43
C PHE A 151 -2.46 -1.10 6.92
N ARG A 152 -2.71 -0.07 7.73
CA ARG A 152 -2.42 -0.09 9.16
C ARG A 152 -3.11 1.06 9.89
N TYR A 153 -3.19 0.96 11.20
CA TYR A 153 -3.48 2.12 12.05
C TYR A 153 -2.30 3.12 11.98
N PRO A 154 -2.58 4.43 12.22
CA PRO A 154 -1.53 5.45 12.09
C PRO A 154 -0.47 5.32 13.18
N GLU A 155 0.65 5.96 12.95
CA GLU A 155 1.70 6.11 13.95
C GLU A 155 1.21 6.84 15.20
N GLY A 156 1.50 6.30 16.40
CA GLY A 156 0.93 6.81 17.65
C GLY A 156 -0.55 6.43 17.78
N ALA A 157 -0.91 5.26 17.30
CA ALA A 157 -2.28 4.76 17.31
C ALA A 157 -2.87 4.61 18.73
N GLU A 158 -2.06 4.60 19.77
CA GLU A 158 -2.52 4.71 21.15
C GLU A 158 -3.35 5.98 21.40
N HIS A 159 -3.09 7.05 20.64
CA HIS A 159 -3.82 8.32 20.67
C HIS A 159 -4.85 8.46 19.53
N PHE A 160 -5.07 7.42 18.73
CA PHE A 160 -6.06 7.44 17.66
C PHE A 160 -7.48 7.40 18.24
N ALA A 161 -8.33 8.35 17.85
CA ALA A 161 -9.63 8.60 18.48
C ALA A 161 -10.75 7.68 17.97
N ASP A 162 -10.50 6.39 17.79
CA ASP A 162 -11.45 5.37 17.34
C ASP A 162 -12.32 4.77 18.48
N GLY A 163 -12.43 5.49 19.59
CA GLY A 163 -13.19 5.03 20.77
C GLY A 163 -14.68 4.78 20.49
N ALA A 164 -15.31 5.60 19.65
CA ALA A 164 -16.70 5.44 19.26
C ALA A 164 -16.92 4.15 18.44
N SER A 165 -16.05 3.86 17.49
CA SER A 165 -16.10 2.61 16.71
C SER A 165 -15.82 1.39 17.58
N TYR A 166 -14.88 1.49 18.52
CA TYR A 166 -14.61 0.41 19.47
C TYR A 166 -15.80 0.16 20.39
N ALA A 167 -16.46 1.18 20.91
CA ALA A 167 -17.65 1.03 21.73
C ALA A 167 -18.82 0.36 20.98
N ARG A 168 -18.92 0.61 19.67
CA ARG A 168 -20.00 0.08 18.83
C ARG A 168 -19.71 -1.32 18.29
N TYR A 169 -18.45 -1.63 17.97
CA TYR A 169 -18.08 -2.85 17.23
C TYR A 169 -17.01 -3.70 17.93
N GLY A 170 -16.60 -3.33 19.14
CA GLY A 170 -15.55 -4.02 19.88
C GLY A 170 -16.03 -5.09 20.85
N GLU A 171 -17.34 -5.36 20.91
CA GLU A 171 -17.89 -6.40 21.78
C GLU A 171 -17.30 -7.78 21.42
N GLY A 172 -16.96 -8.56 22.45
CA GLY A 172 -16.36 -9.90 22.30
C GLY A 172 -14.85 -9.94 22.13
N PHE A 173 -14.18 -8.81 21.98
CA PHE A 173 -12.71 -8.78 21.91
C PHE A 173 -12.08 -8.65 23.31
N SER A 174 -10.99 -9.41 23.54
CA SER A 174 -10.24 -9.38 24.79
C SER A 174 -9.51 -8.05 25.01
N SER A 175 -9.19 -7.33 23.94
CA SER A 175 -8.54 -6.02 23.98
C SER A 175 -8.86 -5.18 22.74
N LYS A 176 -8.73 -3.85 22.89
CA LYS A 176 -8.81 -2.93 21.74
C LYS A 176 -7.73 -3.22 20.69
N ALA A 177 -6.57 -3.72 21.09
CA ALA A 177 -5.51 -4.12 20.19
C ALA A 177 -5.91 -5.32 19.30
N ASP A 178 -6.57 -6.32 19.87
CA ASP A 178 -7.07 -7.48 19.12
C ASP A 178 -8.17 -7.07 18.15
N TRP A 179 -9.09 -6.22 18.59
CA TRP A 179 -10.11 -5.64 17.73
C TRP A 179 -9.51 -4.87 16.55
N ARG A 180 -8.49 -4.06 16.77
CA ARG A 180 -7.80 -3.32 15.69
C ARG A 180 -7.14 -4.25 14.69
N ARG A 181 -6.45 -5.30 15.13
CA ARG A 181 -5.87 -6.31 14.23
C ARG A 181 -6.94 -7.03 13.41
N ASN A 182 -8.05 -7.38 14.08
CA ASN A 182 -9.17 -8.02 13.40
C ASN A 182 -9.80 -7.11 12.33
N ASN A 183 -9.90 -5.79 12.56
CA ASN A 183 -10.43 -4.85 11.55
C ASN A 183 -9.62 -4.86 10.25
N LEU A 184 -8.29 -4.90 10.33
CA LEU A 184 -7.43 -5.02 9.16
C LEU A 184 -7.60 -6.39 8.48
N THR A 185 -7.76 -7.46 9.25
CA THR A 185 -8.03 -8.80 8.71
C THR A 185 -9.39 -8.84 8.00
N LEU A 186 -10.43 -8.27 8.59
CA LEU A 186 -11.75 -8.15 7.95
C LEU A 186 -11.71 -7.36 6.65
N GLN A 187 -10.92 -6.27 6.62
CA GLN A 187 -10.73 -5.51 5.38
C GLN A 187 -10.18 -6.36 4.24
N LEU A 188 -9.17 -7.19 4.50
CA LEU A 188 -8.61 -8.08 3.48
C LEU A 188 -9.62 -9.15 3.05
N ARG A 189 -10.41 -9.70 3.97
CA ARG A 189 -11.49 -10.64 3.63
C ARG A 189 -12.50 -9.98 2.68
N GLU A 190 -12.99 -8.78 3.01
CA GLU A 190 -13.94 -8.06 2.16
C GLU A 190 -13.35 -7.75 0.76
N VAL A 191 -12.07 -7.38 0.68
CA VAL A 191 -11.38 -7.20 -0.61
C VAL A 191 -11.30 -8.52 -1.39
N ARG A 192 -10.86 -9.60 -0.74
CA ARG A 192 -10.71 -10.92 -1.38
C ARG A 192 -12.06 -11.43 -1.87
N ASP A 193 -13.09 -11.38 -1.03
CA ASP A 193 -14.44 -11.82 -1.38
C ASP A 193 -15.00 -11.00 -2.56
N SER A 194 -14.79 -9.69 -2.56
CA SER A 194 -15.25 -8.81 -3.63
C SER A 194 -14.56 -9.09 -4.97
N LEU A 195 -13.25 -9.37 -4.95
CA LEU A 195 -12.50 -9.75 -6.15
C LEU A 195 -12.89 -11.14 -6.66
N GLN A 196 -13.15 -12.10 -5.76
CA GLN A 196 -13.65 -13.43 -6.13
C GLN A 196 -15.04 -13.36 -6.77
N HIS A 197 -15.96 -12.57 -6.23
CA HIS A 197 -17.28 -12.36 -6.83
C HIS A 197 -17.21 -11.70 -8.22
N LEU A 198 -16.17 -10.90 -8.45
CA LEU A 198 -15.90 -10.33 -9.76
C LEU A 198 -15.29 -11.35 -10.75
N GLY A 199 -14.87 -12.52 -10.27
CA GLY A 199 -14.14 -13.52 -11.07
C GLY A 199 -12.72 -13.06 -11.44
N ALA A 200 -12.15 -12.13 -10.69
CA ALA A 200 -10.83 -11.57 -10.99
C ALA A 200 -9.70 -12.45 -10.43
N HIS A 201 -8.66 -12.64 -11.24
CA HIS A 201 -7.42 -13.34 -10.85
C HIS A 201 -6.30 -12.38 -10.42
N THR A 202 -6.67 -11.18 -10.00
CA THR A 202 -5.73 -10.13 -9.56
C THR A 202 -5.08 -10.51 -8.24
N LEU A 203 -3.75 -10.47 -8.18
CA LEU A 203 -3.00 -10.75 -6.97
C LEU A 203 -3.21 -9.63 -5.93
N VAL A 204 -3.25 -10.01 -4.65
CA VAL A 204 -3.37 -9.08 -3.52
C VAL A 204 -2.12 -9.15 -2.67
N SER A 205 -1.49 -8.01 -2.42
CA SER A 205 -0.32 -7.92 -1.55
C SER A 205 -0.38 -6.72 -0.62
N VAL A 206 0.37 -6.75 0.46
CA VAL A 206 0.43 -5.69 1.48
C VAL A 206 1.87 -5.35 1.81
N ALA A 207 2.17 -4.07 2.07
CA ALA A 207 3.43 -3.58 2.62
C ALA A 207 3.32 -3.32 4.13
N PRO A 208 3.60 -4.28 5.01
CA PRO A 208 3.66 -4.05 6.45
C PRO A 208 4.97 -3.38 6.87
N LEU A 209 5.01 -2.91 8.12
CA LEU A 209 6.28 -2.51 8.73
C LEU A 209 7.25 -3.69 8.74
N GLY A 210 8.51 -3.45 8.39
CA GLY A 210 9.53 -4.49 8.28
C GLY A 210 9.85 -5.22 9.59
N LYS A 211 9.63 -4.57 10.74
CA LYS A 211 9.76 -5.18 12.07
C LYS A 211 8.42 -5.82 12.44
N LEU A 212 8.34 -7.15 12.37
CA LEU A 212 7.09 -7.86 12.56
C LEU A 212 6.59 -7.74 14.00
N ARG A 213 7.36 -8.22 14.96
CA ARG A 213 7.05 -8.17 16.40
C ARG A 213 8.24 -7.64 17.21
N LYS A 214 8.02 -7.35 18.47
CA LYS A 214 9.11 -7.01 19.40
C LYS A 214 9.99 -8.24 19.63
N ILE A 215 11.29 -8.07 19.40
CA ILE A 215 12.31 -9.09 19.70
C ILE A 215 12.97 -8.72 21.03
N ALA A 216 12.65 -9.46 22.09
CA ALA A 216 13.10 -9.14 23.47
C ALA A 216 14.63 -9.13 23.61
N ASP A 217 15.28 -10.09 22.99
CA ASP A 217 16.74 -10.32 23.16
C ASP A 217 17.61 -9.52 22.19
N LEU A 218 17.04 -8.54 21.48
CA LEU A 218 17.81 -7.73 20.54
C LEU A 218 18.75 -6.71 21.22
N GLY A 219 18.69 -6.61 22.57
CA GLY A 219 19.62 -5.81 23.38
C GLY A 219 19.44 -4.30 23.28
N ARG A 220 18.49 -3.80 22.50
CA ARG A 220 18.16 -2.38 22.34
C ARG A 220 16.72 -2.14 21.90
N PRO A 221 16.13 -0.99 22.22
CA PRO A 221 14.85 -0.58 21.64
C PRO A 221 14.94 -0.50 20.12
N HIS A 222 13.97 -1.06 19.41
CA HIS A 222 13.95 -1.11 17.94
C HIS A 222 12.75 -0.36 17.31
N GLY A 223 12.04 0.42 18.11
CA GLY A 223 10.94 1.26 17.64
C GLY A 223 9.69 0.47 17.28
N TRP A 224 8.95 0.97 16.32
CA TRP A 224 7.65 0.43 15.95
C TRP A 224 7.73 -0.92 15.26
N THR A 225 6.71 -1.74 15.55
CA THR A 225 6.53 -3.05 14.96
C THR A 225 5.16 -3.12 14.28
N ALA A 226 5.02 -4.03 13.35
CA ALA A 226 3.78 -4.26 12.62
C ALA A 226 2.64 -4.67 13.58
N TYR A 227 2.91 -5.66 14.40
CA TYR A 227 1.89 -6.30 15.24
C TYR A 227 1.48 -5.44 16.46
N GLU A 228 2.44 -4.92 17.22
CA GLU A 228 2.14 -4.22 18.46
C GLU A 228 1.83 -2.73 18.26
N SER A 229 2.50 -2.08 17.29
CA SER A 229 2.43 -0.61 17.19
C SER A 229 1.37 -0.10 16.22
N VAL A 230 1.13 -0.82 15.12
CA VAL A 230 0.20 -0.42 14.06
C VAL A 230 -0.83 -1.50 13.72
N TYR A 231 -0.89 -2.56 14.53
CA TYR A 231 -1.92 -3.61 14.55
C TYR A 231 -2.04 -4.43 13.26
N GLN A 232 -0.96 -4.59 12.51
CA GLN A 232 -0.87 -5.50 11.37
C GLN A 232 -0.66 -6.93 11.87
N ASP A 233 -1.39 -7.90 11.31
CA ASP A 233 -1.25 -9.33 11.65
C ASP A 233 -0.98 -10.18 10.38
N PRO A 234 0.23 -10.05 9.80
CA PRO A 234 0.58 -10.75 8.57
C PRO A 234 0.55 -12.28 8.69
N GLU A 235 0.81 -12.80 9.88
CA GLU A 235 0.75 -14.24 10.16
C GLU A 235 -0.67 -14.78 9.96
N THR A 236 -1.68 -14.07 10.47
CA THR A 236 -3.10 -14.42 10.25
C THR A 236 -3.49 -14.24 8.80
N TRP A 237 -3.05 -13.16 8.13
CA TRP A 237 -3.38 -12.92 6.72
C TRP A 237 -2.86 -14.02 5.79
N GLY A 238 -1.63 -14.48 6.03
CA GLY A 238 -1.05 -15.60 5.28
C GLY A 238 -1.74 -16.92 5.57
N ARG A 239 -1.95 -17.25 6.85
CA ARG A 239 -2.62 -18.48 7.26
C ARG A 239 -4.03 -18.63 6.68
N GLU A 240 -4.75 -17.52 6.53
CA GLU A 240 -6.10 -17.51 5.96
C GLU A 240 -6.13 -17.31 4.43
N GLY A 241 -4.99 -17.17 3.77
CA GLY A 241 -4.92 -16.98 2.32
C GLY A 241 -5.52 -15.64 1.84
N LEU A 242 -5.47 -14.60 2.68
CA LEU A 242 -6.08 -13.30 2.37
C LEU A 242 -5.20 -12.46 1.43
N VAL A 243 -3.93 -12.75 1.36
CA VAL A 243 -2.95 -12.12 0.46
C VAL A 243 -2.14 -13.20 -0.26
N ASP A 244 -1.65 -12.89 -1.46
CA ASP A 244 -0.89 -13.83 -2.29
C ASP A 244 0.62 -13.78 -1.97
N PHE A 245 1.11 -12.62 -1.53
CA PHE A 245 2.45 -12.42 -1.00
C PHE A 245 2.48 -11.15 -0.14
N ILE A 246 3.59 -10.95 0.58
CA ILE A 246 3.75 -9.80 1.47
C ILE A 246 5.10 -9.14 1.27
N VAL A 247 5.14 -7.80 1.38
CA VAL A 247 6.34 -7.00 1.13
C VAL A 247 6.68 -6.17 2.37
N PRO A 248 7.32 -6.75 3.40
CA PRO A 248 7.71 -6.00 4.59
C PRO A 248 8.71 -4.90 4.24
N MET A 249 8.48 -3.69 4.74
CA MET A 249 9.34 -2.52 4.50
C MET A 249 10.59 -2.59 5.37
N MET A 250 11.60 -3.33 4.93
CA MET A 250 12.83 -3.58 5.67
C MET A 250 13.90 -2.49 5.41
N TYR A 251 13.51 -1.21 5.62
CA TYR A 251 14.30 -0.01 5.31
C TYR A 251 15.31 0.35 6.41
N TYR A 252 16.04 -0.64 6.91
CA TYR A 252 17.07 -0.52 7.94
C TYR A 252 18.22 -1.47 7.63
N ARG A 253 19.37 -1.24 8.28
CA ARG A 253 20.61 -1.98 8.08
C ARG A 253 21.16 -2.51 9.41
N ASP A 254 22.36 -3.01 9.37
CA ASP A 254 23.14 -3.52 10.50
C ASP A 254 22.41 -4.69 11.19
N ASN A 255 22.59 -4.81 12.47
CA ASN A 255 22.02 -5.86 13.31
C ASN A 255 20.47 -5.83 13.48
N LEU A 256 19.76 -4.97 12.72
CA LEU A 256 18.29 -4.99 12.67
C LEU A 256 17.76 -5.81 11.48
N TYR A 257 18.52 -5.94 10.39
CA TYR A 257 18.01 -6.60 9.18
C TYR A 257 17.80 -8.10 9.39
N SER A 258 18.88 -8.85 9.65
CA SER A 258 18.86 -10.32 9.77
C SER A 258 17.91 -10.84 10.85
N PRO A 259 17.83 -10.26 12.08
CA PRO A 259 16.87 -10.75 13.07
C PRO A 259 15.41 -10.64 12.63
N PHE A 260 15.04 -9.51 11.99
CA PHE A 260 13.67 -9.35 11.52
C PHE A 260 13.38 -10.13 10.24
N LEU A 261 14.34 -10.30 9.33
CA LEU A 261 14.19 -11.18 8.18
C LEU A 261 13.91 -12.61 8.63
N ARG A 262 14.68 -13.12 9.61
CA ARG A 262 14.48 -14.45 10.19
C ARG A 262 13.07 -14.59 10.80
N GLU A 263 12.62 -13.59 11.53
CA GLU A 263 11.27 -13.59 12.11
C GLU A 263 10.16 -13.66 11.03
N TRP A 264 10.32 -12.92 9.91
CA TRP A 264 9.43 -13.01 8.76
C TRP A 264 9.43 -14.41 8.13
N LYS A 265 10.59 -14.99 7.90
CA LYS A 265 10.73 -16.34 7.34
C LYS A 265 10.11 -17.41 8.26
N GLU A 266 10.39 -17.37 9.55
CA GLU A 266 9.86 -18.34 10.51
C GLU A 266 8.34 -18.24 10.73
N ARG A 267 7.76 -17.03 10.74
CA ARG A 267 6.37 -16.83 11.11
C ARG A 267 5.43 -16.75 9.92
N VAL A 268 5.84 -16.12 8.83
CA VAL A 268 4.94 -15.75 7.73
C VAL A 268 5.23 -16.55 6.47
N GLU A 269 6.49 -16.75 6.09
CA GLU A 269 6.86 -17.39 4.83
C GLU A 269 6.38 -18.85 4.72
N ARG A 270 6.16 -19.53 5.84
CA ARG A 270 5.55 -20.86 5.84
C ARG A 270 4.11 -20.90 5.34
N TYR A 271 3.44 -19.77 5.16
CA TYR A 271 2.07 -19.66 4.67
C TYR A 271 2.00 -19.01 3.29
N ILE A 272 2.78 -17.94 3.08
CA ILE A 272 2.79 -17.13 1.87
C ILE A 272 4.20 -16.61 1.58
N PRO A 273 4.56 -16.36 0.30
CA PRO A 273 5.84 -15.75 -0.03
C PRO A 273 6.05 -14.40 0.68
N VAL A 274 7.25 -14.21 1.20
CA VAL A 274 7.73 -12.95 1.77
C VAL A 274 8.78 -12.38 0.83
N VAL A 275 8.60 -11.15 0.39
CA VAL A 275 9.52 -10.43 -0.50
C VAL A 275 10.03 -9.20 0.25
N ALA A 276 11.29 -9.19 0.68
CA ALA A 276 11.81 -8.07 1.45
C ALA A 276 11.81 -6.77 0.64
N GLY A 277 11.10 -5.75 1.14
CA GLY A 277 11.15 -4.40 0.61
C GLY A 277 12.45 -3.72 1.03
N LEU A 278 13.37 -3.50 0.09
CA LEU A 278 14.66 -2.86 0.34
C LEU A 278 14.62 -1.36 0.04
N ALA A 279 15.61 -0.62 0.55
CA ALA A 279 15.69 0.83 0.43
C ALA A 279 16.94 1.31 -0.34
N PRO A 280 17.11 0.98 -1.64
CA PRO A 280 18.29 1.40 -2.41
C PRO A 280 18.41 2.92 -2.52
N TYR A 281 17.30 3.68 -2.46
CA TYR A 281 17.31 5.13 -2.43
C TYR A 281 18.14 5.74 -1.29
N ARG A 282 18.34 5.00 -0.18
CA ARG A 282 19.16 5.45 0.94
C ARG A 282 20.66 5.52 0.61
N VAL A 283 21.11 4.86 -0.44
CA VAL A 283 22.47 5.01 -0.94
C VAL A 283 22.70 6.47 -1.35
N GLU A 284 21.78 7.04 -2.13
CA GLU A 284 21.86 8.42 -2.59
C GLU A 284 21.47 9.45 -1.52
N GLU A 285 20.38 9.21 -0.78
CA GLU A 285 19.79 10.19 0.15
C GLU A 285 20.51 10.26 1.50
N THR A 286 21.03 9.13 2.00
CA THR A 286 21.61 9.05 3.35
C THR A 286 23.00 8.43 3.41
N GLY A 287 23.64 8.21 2.24
CA GLY A 287 25.01 7.73 2.14
C GLY A 287 25.21 6.28 2.62
N TRP A 288 24.20 5.42 2.45
CA TRP A 288 24.42 3.99 2.71
C TRP A 288 25.45 3.42 1.72
N PRO A 289 26.37 2.56 2.16
CA PRO A 289 27.20 1.80 1.22
C PRO A 289 26.32 0.92 0.32
N GLU A 290 26.62 0.85 -0.98
CA GLU A 290 25.91 -0.04 -1.92
C GLU A 290 26.02 -1.51 -1.50
N SER A 291 27.11 -1.89 -0.83
CA SER A 291 27.31 -3.24 -0.30
C SER A 291 26.19 -3.69 0.64
N VAL A 292 25.58 -2.76 1.38
CA VAL A 292 24.46 -3.07 2.29
C VAL A 292 23.28 -3.64 1.52
N ILE A 293 22.91 -3.03 0.39
CA ILE A 293 21.79 -3.52 -0.44
C ILE A 293 22.13 -4.87 -1.05
N LYS A 294 23.37 -5.05 -1.51
CA LYS A 294 23.84 -6.32 -2.06
C LYS A 294 23.81 -7.44 -1.01
N GLU A 295 24.33 -7.18 0.17
CA GLU A 295 24.31 -8.13 1.30
C GLU A 295 22.88 -8.53 1.69
N GLN A 296 21.94 -7.56 1.70
CA GLN A 296 20.52 -7.81 1.96
C GLN A 296 19.86 -8.69 0.88
N ILE A 297 20.19 -8.47 -0.40
CA ILE A 297 19.72 -9.32 -1.50
C ILE A 297 20.28 -10.74 -1.37
N ASP A 298 21.57 -10.88 -1.02
CA ASP A 298 22.21 -12.18 -0.89
C ASP A 298 21.67 -12.96 0.33
N GLU A 299 21.28 -12.28 1.42
CA GLU A 299 20.68 -12.91 2.60
C GLU A 299 19.23 -13.34 2.38
N GLU A 300 18.50 -12.65 1.48
CA GLU A 300 17.11 -12.97 1.13
C GLU A 300 17.01 -14.26 0.28
N ARG A 301 18.00 -14.52 -0.56
CA ARG A 301 18.10 -15.71 -1.43
C ARG A 301 18.39 -16.98 -0.64
#